data_00034e4dae6abff4274e43b65287c2dd
#
_entry.id   00034e4dae6abff4274e43b65287c2dd
#
_cell.length_a   1.000
_cell.length_b   1.000
_cell.length_c   1.000
_cell.angle_alpha   90.00
_cell.angle_beta   90.00
_cell.angle_gamma   90.00
#
_symmetry.space_group_name_H-M   'P 1'
#
loop_
_entity.id
_entity.type
_entity.pdbx_description
1 polymer ?
#
loop_
_entity_poly.entity_id
_entity_poly.type
_entity_poly.pdbx_seq_one_letter_code
_entity_poly.pdbx_strand_id
1 'polypeptide(L)'
;MGTATRAAIVVTAVAVLMNTVIDLGSSGFYATFGVFILLVLSDFGGPLTTRFYAYAATGAVGLVLIVVGALAAMSLAATIAVTVAVVFALSYAVVLRGHVSAAYLSLLLPYIVAVTTPQTMSTLPASLAAYAGGALTAAITAVALWPSRPVSQIRQAAGRAVTAAARVLDARRERSGAVDEADADDMQGLIGAYRDLHAVYDGKLKR
;
A
#
# COMPACT_ATOMS: atom_id res chain seq x y z
N MET A 1 2.86 -19.36 4.33
CA MET A 1 3.94 -18.36 4.19
C MET A 1 3.32 -16.99 4.28
N GLY A 2 3.77 -16.15 5.22
CA GLY A 2 3.25 -14.80 5.44
C GLY A 2 3.61 -13.85 4.29
N THR A 3 2.85 -12.76 4.18
CA THR A 3 3.08 -11.70 3.18
C THR A 3 4.49 -11.12 3.27
N ALA A 4 5.00 -10.92 4.49
CA ALA A 4 6.34 -10.42 4.75
C ALA A 4 7.45 -11.33 4.18
N THR A 5 7.31 -12.66 4.29
CA THR A 5 8.30 -13.61 3.77
C THR A 5 8.38 -13.56 2.25
N ARG A 6 7.23 -13.40 1.56
CA ARG A 6 7.21 -13.27 0.09
C ARG A 6 7.85 -11.97 -0.37
N ALA A 7 7.52 -10.86 0.30
CA ALA A 7 8.14 -9.56 0.00
C ALA A 7 9.66 -9.62 0.21
N ALA A 8 10.14 -10.20 1.31
CA ALA A 8 11.56 -10.36 1.57
C ALA A 8 12.27 -11.18 0.49
N ILE A 9 11.68 -12.30 0.05
CA ILE A 9 12.25 -13.14 -1.02
C ILE A 9 12.36 -12.35 -2.32
N VAL A 10 11.31 -11.63 -2.72
CA VAL A 10 11.31 -10.87 -3.97
C VAL A 10 12.31 -9.72 -3.93
N VAL A 11 12.34 -8.95 -2.84
CA VAL A 11 13.30 -7.84 -2.68
C VAL A 11 14.74 -8.37 -2.74
N THR A 12 15.02 -9.47 -2.03
CA THR A 12 16.36 -10.09 -2.05
C THR A 12 16.72 -10.62 -3.44
N ALA A 13 15.78 -11.29 -4.13
CA ALA A 13 16.01 -11.80 -5.47
C ALA A 13 16.32 -10.68 -6.47
N VAL A 14 15.57 -9.56 -6.40
CA VAL A 14 15.81 -8.39 -7.25
C VAL A 14 17.13 -7.72 -6.90
N ALA A 15 17.47 -7.58 -5.62
CA ALA A 15 18.74 -7.02 -5.18
C ALA A 15 19.93 -7.84 -5.73
N VAL A 16 19.88 -9.17 -5.61
CA VAL A 16 20.89 -10.07 -6.14
C VAL A 16 20.97 -9.94 -7.67
N LEU A 17 19.84 -10.01 -8.37
CA LEU A 17 19.79 -9.90 -9.83
C LEU A 17 20.39 -8.60 -10.34
N MET A 18 20.01 -7.46 -9.73
CA MET A 18 20.47 -6.14 -10.17
C MET A 18 21.92 -5.87 -9.85
N ASN A 19 22.47 -6.47 -8.79
CA ASN A 19 23.88 -6.28 -8.43
C ASN A 19 24.83 -7.29 -9.08
N THR A 20 24.35 -8.53 -9.37
CA THR A 20 25.24 -9.60 -9.88
C THR A 20 25.13 -9.80 -11.38
N VAL A 21 23.95 -9.58 -11.98
CA VAL A 21 23.71 -9.91 -13.41
C VAL A 21 23.79 -8.66 -14.28
N ILE A 22 23.26 -7.51 -13.78
CA ILE A 22 23.14 -6.30 -14.59
C ILE A 22 24.27 -5.31 -14.30
N ASP A 23 25.03 -5.50 -13.21
CA ASP A 23 26.16 -4.67 -12.77
C ASP A 23 25.88 -3.15 -12.88
N LEU A 24 24.72 -2.73 -12.35
CA LEU A 24 24.29 -1.33 -12.40
C LEU A 24 25.06 -0.43 -11.42
N GLY A 25 26.04 -0.98 -10.71
CA GLY A 25 26.82 -0.23 -9.73
C GLY A 25 25.94 0.51 -8.72
N SER A 26 26.20 1.80 -8.51
CA SER A 26 25.42 2.65 -7.59
C SER A 26 23.95 2.80 -8.01
N SER A 27 23.62 2.67 -9.29
CA SER A 27 22.24 2.75 -9.80
C SER A 27 21.41 1.52 -9.43
N GLY A 28 22.02 0.36 -9.17
CA GLY A 28 21.32 -0.86 -8.71
C GLY A 28 20.60 -0.66 -7.37
N PHE A 29 21.10 0.24 -6.53
CA PHE A 29 20.44 0.65 -5.30
C PHE A 29 19.02 1.20 -5.57
N TYR A 30 18.85 2.05 -6.60
CA TYR A 30 17.55 2.62 -6.93
C TYR A 30 16.54 1.57 -7.41
N ALA A 31 16.98 0.54 -8.12
CA ALA A 31 16.12 -0.56 -8.53
C ALA A 31 15.62 -1.36 -7.32
N THR A 32 16.54 -1.79 -6.47
CA THR A 32 16.22 -2.55 -5.24
C THR A 32 15.31 -1.74 -4.31
N PHE A 33 15.62 -0.45 -4.16
CA PHE A 33 14.88 0.47 -3.31
C PHE A 33 13.46 0.71 -3.85
N GLY A 34 13.31 0.85 -5.19
CA GLY A 34 12.00 0.98 -5.84
C GLY A 34 11.10 -0.24 -5.60
N VAL A 35 11.65 -1.46 -5.74
CA VAL A 35 10.92 -2.69 -5.41
C VAL A 35 10.53 -2.74 -3.95
N PHE A 36 11.48 -2.46 -3.05
CA PHE A 36 11.26 -2.50 -1.61
C PHE A 36 10.14 -1.55 -1.19
N ILE A 37 10.22 -0.29 -1.60
CA ILE A 37 9.23 0.73 -1.24
C ILE A 37 7.84 0.34 -1.70
N LEU A 38 7.71 -0.07 -2.96
CA LEU A 38 6.39 -0.37 -3.53
C LEU A 38 5.80 -1.66 -2.98
N LEU A 39 6.60 -2.70 -2.72
CA LEU A 39 6.07 -3.97 -2.20
C LEU A 39 5.83 -3.97 -0.69
N VAL A 40 6.64 -3.25 0.08
CA VAL A 40 6.58 -3.30 1.54
C VAL A 40 5.73 -2.17 2.12
N LEU A 41 5.82 -0.97 1.54
CA LEU A 41 5.17 0.23 2.08
C LEU A 41 3.85 0.56 1.40
N SER A 42 3.58 0.03 0.19
CA SER A 42 2.33 0.25 -0.52
C SER A 42 1.48 -1.03 -0.50
N ASP A 43 0.36 -1.01 0.19
CA ASP A 43 -0.64 -2.09 0.14
C ASP A 43 -1.94 -1.54 -0.48
N PHE A 44 -1.99 -1.56 -1.79
CA PHE A 44 -3.19 -1.14 -2.52
C PHE A 44 -4.19 -2.30 -2.61
N GLY A 45 -5.32 -2.18 -1.91
CA GLY A 45 -6.45 -3.10 -2.05
C GLY A 45 -7.22 -2.88 -3.36
N GLY A 46 -8.07 -3.86 -3.74
CA GLY A 46 -8.97 -3.72 -4.88
C GLY A 46 -8.72 -4.73 -6.00
N PRO A 47 -9.43 -4.59 -7.15
CA PRO A 47 -9.27 -5.46 -8.32
C PRO A 47 -7.88 -5.30 -8.94
N LEU A 48 -7.39 -6.34 -9.63
CA LEU A 48 -6.04 -6.42 -10.16
C LEU A 48 -5.66 -5.22 -11.04
N THR A 49 -6.58 -4.77 -11.88
CA THR A 49 -6.37 -3.62 -12.76
C THR A 49 -6.16 -2.33 -11.98
N THR A 50 -7.01 -2.05 -11.00
CA THR A 50 -6.90 -0.85 -10.15
C THR A 50 -5.59 -0.86 -9.34
N ARG A 51 -5.18 -2.03 -8.86
CA ARG A 51 -3.91 -2.20 -8.15
C ARG A 51 -2.74 -1.89 -9.06
N PHE A 52 -2.70 -2.49 -10.26
CA PHE A 52 -1.62 -2.22 -11.22
C PHE A 52 -1.49 -0.73 -11.52
N TYR A 53 -2.61 -0.04 -11.78
CA TYR A 53 -2.60 1.41 -12.01
C TYR A 53 -2.14 2.20 -10.77
N ALA A 54 -2.51 1.77 -9.57
CA ALA A 54 -2.05 2.43 -8.34
C ALA A 54 -0.53 2.28 -8.15
N TYR A 55 0.03 1.08 -8.36
CA TYR A 55 1.48 0.87 -8.31
C TYR A 55 2.21 1.64 -9.40
N ALA A 56 1.70 1.62 -10.63
CA ALA A 56 2.28 2.34 -11.76
C ALA A 56 2.25 3.87 -11.53
N ALA A 57 1.13 4.40 -11.05
CA ALA A 57 1.00 5.82 -10.72
C ALA A 57 1.95 6.23 -9.60
N THR A 58 2.04 5.43 -8.52
CA THR A 58 2.97 5.69 -7.41
C THR A 58 4.42 5.65 -7.88
N GLY A 59 4.77 4.69 -8.72
CA GLY A 59 6.10 4.59 -9.35
C GLY A 59 6.40 5.81 -10.24
N ALA A 60 5.45 6.25 -11.06
CA ALA A 60 5.62 7.42 -11.93
C ALA A 60 5.80 8.71 -11.12
N VAL A 61 5.02 8.92 -10.07
CA VAL A 61 5.20 10.05 -9.15
C VAL A 61 6.54 9.96 -8.43
N GLY A 62 6.97 8.76 -8.04
CA GLY A 62 8.29 8.51 -7.46
C GLY A 62 9.44 8.94 -8.38
N LEU A 63 9.34 8.66 -9.70
CA LEU A 63 10.31 9.13 -10.69
C LEU A 63 10.39 10.68 -10.73
N VAL A 64 9.24 11.33 -10.74
CA VAL A 64 9.19 12.82 -10.71
C VAL A 64 9.85 13.32 -9.43
N LEU A 65 9.57 12.72 -8.28
CA LEU A 65 10.15 13.11 -6.99
C LEU A 65 11.67 12.89 -6.93
N ILE A 66 12.20 11.84 -7.60
CA ILE A 66 13.66 11.64 -7.73
C ILE A 66 14.27 12.78 -8.53
N VAL A 67 13.68 13.20 -9.65
CA VAL A 67 14.17 14.34 -10.44
C VAL A 67 14.14 15.64 -9.62
N VAL A 68 13.01 15.91 -8.96
CA VAL A 68 12.85 17.08 -8.10
C VAL A 68 13.87 17.08 -6.97
N GLY A 69 14.10 15.92 -6.32
CA GLY A 69 15.09 15.76 -5.26
C GLY A 69 16.53 15.99 -5.75
N ALA A 70 16.88 15.41 -6.91
CA ALA A 70 18.20 15.62 -7.52
C ALA A 70 18.47 17.08 -7.90
N LEU A 71 17.47 17.79 -8.43
CA LEU A 71 17.57 19.21 -8.73
C LEU A 71 17.66 20.07 -7.46
N ALA A 72 16.88 19.73 -6.44
CA ALA A 72 16.91 20.40 -5.15
C ALA A 72 18.28 20.29 -4.47
N ALA A 73 18.95 19.15 -4.60
CA ALA A 73 20.27 18.87 -4.01
C ALA A 73 21.39 19.77 -4.53
N MET A 74 21.16 20.53 -5.61
CA MET A 74 22.18 21.45 -6.18
C MET A 74 22.52 22.65 -5.26
N SER A 75 21.62 23.04 -4.34
CA SER A 75 21.89 24.08 -3.37
C SER A 75 21.14 23.86 -2.06
N LEU A 76 21.75 24.22 -0.93
CA LEU A 76 21.14 24.05 0.38
C LEU A 76 19.80 24.78 0.51
N ALA A 77 19.71 26.00 -0.03
CA ALA A 77 18.48 26.80 0.02
C ALA A 77 17.35 26.12 -0.79
N ALA A 78 17.67 25.61 -1.99
CA ALA A 78 16.71 24.85 -2.79
C ALA A 78 16.29 23.55 -2.10
N THR A 79 17.23 22.83 -1.50
CA THR A 79 16.95 21.62 -0.72
C THR A 79 15.90 21.88 0.36
N ILE A 80 16.11 22.92 1.18
CA ILE A 80 15.19 23.27 2.27
C ILE A 80 13.81 23.67 1.71
N ALA A 81 13.77 24.59 0.76
CA ALA A 81 12.53 25.11 0.20
C ALA A 81 11.70 24.01 -0.48
N VAL A 82 12.33 23.19 -1.33
CA VAL A 82 11.67 22.11 -2.06
C VAL A 82 11.23 20.99 -1.12
N THR A 83 12.05 20.66 -0.09
CA THR A 83 11.66 19.64 0.91
C THR A 83 10.39 20.07 1.65
N VAL A 84 10.33 21.31 2.11
CA VAL A 84 9.13 21.84 2.77
C VAL A 84 7.92 21.78 1.84
N ALA A 85 8.08 22.20 0.58
CA ALA A 85 7.00 22.18 -0.41
C ALA A 85 6.52 20.75 -0.70
N VAL A 86 7.44 19.79 -0.91
CA VAL A 86 7.10 18.36 -1.19
C VAL A 86 6.40 17.72 0.00
N VAL A 87 6.95 17.89 1.22
CA VAL A 87 6.32 17.34 2.44
C VAL A 87 4.94 17.94 2.65
N PHE A 88 4.79 19.24 2.47
CA PHE A 88 3.50 19.92 2.57
C PHE A 88 2.51 19.41 1.53
N ALA A 89 2.90 19.32 0.26
CA ALA A 89 2.05 18.84 -0.83
C ALA A 89 1.59 17.38 -0.60
N LEU A 90 2.51 16.51 -0.20
CA LEU A 90 2.18 15.11 0.10
C LEU A 90 1.28 14.99 1.32
N SER A 91 1.53 15.76 2.39
CA SER A 91 0.68 15.77 3.60
C SER A 91 -0.72 16.30 3.28
N TYR A 92 -0.82 17.33 2.46
CA TYR A 92 -2.10 17.88 2.01
C TYR A 92 -2.87 16.88 1.14
N ALA A 93 -2.20 16.16 0.26
CA ALA A 93 -2.82 15.11 -0.57
C ALA A 93 -3.39 13.96 0.27
N VAL A 94 -2.75 13.61 1.38
CA VAL A 94 -3.26 12.61 2.35
C VAL A 94 -4.58 13.05 2.98
N VAL A 95 -4.70 14.32 3.33
CA VAL A 95 -5.93 14.88 3.92
C VAL A 95 -7.09 14.86 2.93
N LEU A 96 -6.82 15.15 1.64
CA LEU A 96 -7.85 15.21 0.61
C LEU A 96 -8.37 13.83 0.18
N ARG A 97 -7.53 12.80 0.21
CA ARG A 97 -7.88 11.45 -0.25
C ARG A 97 -7.28 10.40 0.68
N GLY A 98 -8.10 9.77 1.51
CA GLY A 98 -7.67 8.72 2.44
C GLY A 98 -6.92 7.54 1.79
N HIS A 99 -7.11 7.28 0.49
CA HIS A 99 -6.37 6.25 -0.26
C HIS A 99 -4.90 6.64 -0.49
N VAL A 100 -4.55 7.92 -0.47
CA VAL A 100 -3.18 8.43 -0.65
C VAL A 100 -2.35 8.21 0.60
N SER A 101 -2.97 8.03 1.76
CA SER A 101 -2.26 7.75 3.01
C SER A 101 -1.40 6.48 2.94
N ALA A 102 -1.87 5.45 2.21
CA ALA A 102 -1.11 4.23 1.98
C ALA A 102 0.14 4.41 1.10
N ALA A 103 0.16 5.47 0.26
CA ALA A 103 1.25 5.77 -0.65
C ALA A 103 2.21 6.85 -0.11
N TYR A 104 1.87 7.53 0.98
CA TYR A 104 2.63 8.68 1.50
C TYR A 104 4.12 8.36 1.70
N LEU A 105 4.43 7.31 2.47
CA LEU A 105 5.80 6.90 2.71
C LEU A 105 6.50 6.43 1.44
N SER A 106 5.77 5.76 0.55
CA SER A 106 6.31 5.27 -0.72
C SER A 106 6.64 6.39 -1.69
N LEU A 107 6.03 7.55 -1.54
CA LEU A 107 6.33 8.74 -2.33
C LEU A 107 7.42 9.61 -1.68
N LEU A 108 7.42 9.72 -0.35
CA LEU A 108 8.39 10.54 0.36
C LEU A 108 9.82 9.95 0.30
N LEU A 109 9.95 8.64 0.41
CA LEU A 109 11.25 7.97 0.45
C LEU A 109 12.09 8.13 -0.82
N PRO A 110 11.57 7.97 -2.06
CA PRO A 110 12.35 8.25 -3.28
C PRO A 110 12.90 9.67 -3.32
N TYR A 111 12.11 10.65 -2.85
CA TYR A 111 12.55 12.03 -2.74
C TYR A 111 13.72 12.19 -1.76
N ILE A 112 13.59 11.63 -0.54
CA ILE A 112 14.64 11.71 0.49
C ILE A 112 15.94 11.07 -0.03
N VAL A 113 15.86 9.91 -0.64
CA VAL A 113 17.05 9.23 -1.20
C VAL A 113 17.71 10.11 -2.27
N ALA A 114 16.92 10.71 -3.17
CA ALA A 114 17.45 11.54 -4.22
C ALA A 114 18.13 12.82 -3.69
N VAL A 115 17.62 13.39 -2.59
CA VAL A 115 18.23 14.57 -1.95
C VAL A 115 19.50 14.22 -1.19
N THR A 116 19.52 13.04 -0.53
CA THR A 116 20.65 12.63 0.33
C THR A 116 21.79 11.95 -0.43
N THR A 117 21.50 11.39 -1.60
CA THR A 117 22.50 10.71 -2.42
C THR A 117 23.02 11.66 -3.49
N PRO A 118 24.30 12.03 -3.48
CA PRO A 118 24.86 12.91 -4.51
C PRO A 118 24.68 12.31 -5.91
N GLN A 119 23.95 13.02 -6.76
CA GLN A 119 23.70 12.65 -8.14
C GLN A 119 24.30 13.66 -9.09
N THR A 120 24.92 13.18 -10.14
CA THR A 120 25.35 14.02 -11.25
C THR A 120 24.34 13.92 -12.39
N MET A 121 24.28 14.92 -13.25
CA MET A 121 23.38 14.90 -14.42
C MET A 121 23.65 13.70 -15.35
N SER A 122 24.89 13.16 -15.33
CA SER A 122 25.26 11.98 -16.10
C SER A 122 24.74 10.66 -15.49
N THR A 123 24.62 10.57 -14.17
CA THR A 123 24.15 9.35 -13.48
C THR A 123 22.63 9.32 -13.29
N LEU A 124 21.97 10.46 -13.32
CA LEU A 124 20.54 10.60 -13.11
C LEU A 124 19.68 9.70 -14.07
N PRO A 125 19.93 9.66 -15.39
CA PRO A 125 19.13 8.81 -16.27
C PRO A 125 19.24 7.32 -15.94
N ALA A 126 20.42 6.84 -15.54
CA ALA A 126 20.63 5.46 -15.13
C ALA A 126 19.88 5.13 -13.84
N SER A 127 19.88 6.04 -12.86
CA SER A 127 19.15 5.91 -11.61
C SER A 127 17.63 5.91 -11.83
N LEU A 128 17.13 6.75 -12.73
CA LEU A 128 15.71 6.78 -13.10
C LEU A 128 15.29 5.48 -13.80
N ALA A 129 16.08 5.00 -14.76
CA ALA A 129 15.82 3.73 -15.45
C ALA A 129 15.83 2.55 -14.47
N ALA A 130 16.80 2.52 -13.54
CA ALA A 130 16.88 1.50 -12.50
C ALA A 130 15.66 1.53 -11.57
N TYR A 131 15.26 2.71 -11.09
CA TYR A 131 14.06 2.85 -10.27
C TYR A 131 12.79 2.46 -11.03
N ALA A 132 12.65 2.88 -12.29
CA ALA A 132 11.52 2.51 -13.14
C ALA A 132 11.42 0.98 -13.33
N GLY A 133 12.55 0.31 -13.58
CA GLY A 133 12.63 -1.15 -13.65
C GLY A 133 12.22 -1.81 -12.34
N GLY A 134 12.69 -1.29 -11.20
CA GLY A 134 12.26 -1.74 -9.88
C GLY A 134 10.77 -1.55 -9.63
N ALA A 135 10.22 -0.37 -9.95
CA ALA A 135 8.81 -0.08 -9.80
C ALA A 135 7.92 -0.98 -10.68
N LEU A 136 8.35 -1.24 -11.92
CA LEU A 136 7.65 -2.15 -12.82
C LEU A 136 7.67 -3.59 -12.30
N THR A 137 8.83 -4.05 -11.82
CA THR A 137 8.97 -5.38 -11.20
C THR A 137 8.07 -5.50 -9.97
N ALA A 138 8.00 -4.46 -9.13
CA ALA A 138 7.11 -4.42 -7.98
C ALA A 138 5.62 -4.50 -8.41
N ALA A 139 5.21 -3.74 -9.43
CA ALA A 139 3.85 -3.76 -9.95
C ALA A 139 3.47 -5.14 -10.48
N ILE A 140 4.32 -5.78 -11.29
CA ILE A 140 4.10 -7.12 -11.82
C ILE A 140 4.03 -8.14 -10.68
N THR A 141 4.95 -8.08 -9.72
CA THR A 141 5.00 -8.99 -8.57
C THR A 141 3.77 -8.83 -7.68
N ALA A 142 3.34 -7.60 -7.41
CA ALA A 142 2.15 -7.31 -6.62
C ALA A 142 0.87 -7.87 -7.27
N VAL A 143 0.79 -7.90 -8.59
CA VAL A 143 -0.33 -8.48 -9.33
C VAL A 143 -0.23 -10.00 -9.40
N ALA A 144 0.96 -10.57 -9.66
CA ALA A 144 1.17 -11.99 -9.89
C ALA A 144 1.20 -12.82 -8.60
N LEU A 145 1.93 -12.35 -7.58
CA LEU A 145 2.14 -13.12 -6.32
C LEU A 145 1.12 -12.80 -5.23
N TRP A 146 0.32 -11.75 -5.41
CA TRP A 146 -0.63 -11.30 -4.39
C TRP A 146 -2.08 -11.40 -4.89
N PRO A 147 -2.62 -12.59 -5.08
CA PRO A 147 -4.04 -12.73 -5.35
C PRO A 147 -4.81 -12.25 -4.12
N SER A 148 -5.22 -10.98 -4.16
CA SER A 148 -6.06 -10.42 -3.11
C SER A 148 -7.39 -11.18 -3.09
N ARG A 149 -7.67 -11.86 -1.99
CA ARG A 149 -8.98 -12.45 -1.69
C ARG A 149 -9.78 -11.61 -0.66
N PRO A 150 -9.85 -10.27 -0.82
CA PRO A 150 -10.60 -9.45 0.14
C PRO A 150 -12.10 -9.70 0.05
N VAL A 151 -12.59 -10.01 -1.15
CA VAL A 151 -14.03 -10.22 -1.42
C VAL A 151 -14.56 -11.46 -0.69
N SER A 152 -13.77 -12.53 -0.56
CA SER A 152 -14.21 -13.73 0.16
C SER A 152 -14.35 -13.50 1.66
N GLN A 153 -13.45 -12.75 2.28
CA GLN A 153 -13.53 -12.43 3.70
C GLN A 153 -14.68 -11.48 4.03
N ILE A 154 -14.90 -10.46 3.17
CA ILE A 154 -16.06 -9.56 3.31
C ILE A 154 -17.36 -10.32 3.07
N ARG A 155 -17.43 -11.19 2.06
CA ARG A 155 -18.60 -12.06 1.82
C ARG A 155 -18.86 -13.01 2.99
N GLN A 156 -17.83 -13.61 3.58
CA GLN A 156 -17.99 -14.46 4.75
C GLN A 156 -18.45 -13.69 5.99
N ALA A 157 -17.89 -12.49 6.24
CA ALA A 157 -18.33 -11.64 7.33
C ALA A 157 -19.75 -11.12 7.11
N ALA A 158 -20.10 -10.68 5.91
CA ALA A 158 -21.44 -10.28 5.54
C ALA A 158 -22.42 -11.46 5.62
N GLY A 159 -22.04 -12.63 5.15
CA GLY A 159 -22.85 -13.85 5.27
C GLY A 159 -23.13 -14.22 6.73
N ARG A 160 -22.15 -14.12 7.61
CA ARG A 160 -22.33 -14.35 9.05
C ARG A 160 -23.28 -13.33 9.67
N ALA A 161 -23.12 -12.05 9.34
CA ALA A 161 -24.02 -10.99 9.82
C ALA A 161 -25.48 -11.20 9.35
N VAL A 162 -25.67 -11.54 8.08
CA VAL A 162 -27.02 -11.84 7.53
C VAL A 162 -27.63 -13.08 8.18
N THR A 163 -26.84 -14.13 8.41
CA THR A 163 -27.33 -15.36 9.07
C THR A 163 -27.68 -15.09 10.53
N ALA A 164 -26.91 -14.27 11.25
CA ALA A 164 -27.20 -13.87 12.61
C ALA A 164 -28.50 -13.03 12.67
N ALA A 165 -28.67 -12.06 11.76
CA ALA A 165 -29.89 -11.27 11.65
C ALA A 165 -31.14 -12.13 11.34
N ALA A 166 -30.98 -13.10 10.41
CA ALA A 166 -32.08 -14.02 10.09
C ALA A 166 -32.51 -14.86 11.31
N ARG A 167 -31.54 -15.37 12.10
CA ARG A 167 -31.84 -16.12 13.33
C ARG A 167 -32.60 -15.28 14.37
N VAL A 168 -32.23 -14.00 14.54
CA VAL A 168 -32.92 -13.08 15.45
C VAL A 168 -34.36 -12.84 14.97
N LEU A 169 -34.56 -12.66 13.67
CA LEU A 169 -35.88 -12.47 13.09
C LEU A 169 -36.75 -13.71 13.22
N ASP A 170 -36.21 -14.91 12.99
CA ASP A 170 -36.91 -16.17 13.15
C ASP A 170 -37.28 -16.43 14.61
N ALA A 171 -36.35 -16.21 15.55
CA ALA A 171 -36.60 -16.31 16.97
C ALA A 171 -37.68 -15.30 17.47
N ARG A 172 -37.70 -14.08 16.91
CA ARG A 172 -38.76 -13.11 17.18
C ARG A 172 -40.13 -13.57 16.65
N ARG A 173 -40.15 -14.20 15.47
CA ARG A 173 -41.40 -14.67 14.84
C ARG A 173 -41.99 -15.85 15.63
N GLU A 174 -41.16 -16.72 16.18
CA GLU A 174 -41.59 -17.84 17.02
C GLU A 174 -42.07 -17.38 18.43
N ARG A 175 -41.53 -16.27 18.95
CA ARG A 175 -41.78 -15.75 20.29
C ARG A 175 -42.74 -14.58 20.36
N SER A 176 -43.62 -14.40 19.43
CA SER A 176 -44.61 -13.30 19.41
C SER A 176 -45.53 -13.21 20.67
N GLY A 177 -45.11 -13.73 21.83
CA GLY A 177 -45.84 -13.73 23.08
C GLY A 177 -45.03 -13.70 24.38
N ALA A 178 -43.72 -13.74 24.37
CA ALA A 178 -42.92 -13.69 25.62
C ALA A 178 -41.62 -12.94 25.43
N VAL A 179 -41.44 -11.83 26.13
CA VAL A 179 -40.17 -11.11 26.27
C VAL A 179 -39.33 -11.85 27.31
N ASP A 180 -38.23 -12.47 26.93
CA ASP A 180 -37.34 -13.14 27.88
C ASP A 180 -35.85 -12.89 27.56
N GLU A 181 -35.00 -13.14 28.54
CA GLU A 181 -33.56 -12.83 28.65
C GLU A 181 -32.70 -13.36 27.47
N ALA A 182 -33.21 -14.32 26.70
CA ALA A 182 -32.56 -14.86 25.48
C ALA A 182 -32.45 -13.84 24.32
N ASP A 183 -33.28 -12.78 24.31
CA ASP A 183 -33.21 -11.70 23.31
C ASP A 183 -31.91 -10.85 23.46
N ALA A 184 -31.35 -10.81 24.68
CA ALA A 184 -30.11 -10.07 24.95
C ALA A 184 -28.87 -10.78 24.39
N ASP A 185 -28.80 -12.10 24.46
CA ASP A 185 -27.69 -12.91 23.95
C ASP A 185 -27.66 -12.90 22.42
N ASP A 186 -28.81 -12.99 21.76
CA ASP A 186 -28.91 -12.92 20.31
C ASP A 186 -28.56 -11.51 19.78
N MET A 187 -28.93 -10.44 20.53
CA MET A 187 -28.55 -9.07 20.23
C MET A 187 -27.04 -8.86 20.38
N GLN A 188 -26.39 -9.46 21.40
CA GLN A 188 -24.96 -9.41 21.57
C GLN A 188 -24.22 -10.16 20.45
N GLY A 189 -24.75 -11.28 19.96
CA GLY A 189 -24.23 -11.98 18.78
C GLY A 189 -24.27 -11.12 17.53
N LEU A 190 -25.33 -10.34 17.34
CA LEU A 190 -25.49 -9.42 16.20
C LEU A 190 -24.54 -8.22 16.29
N ILE A 191 -24.35 -7.67 17.49
CA ILE A 191 -23.37 -6.61 17.77
C ILE A 191 -21.94 -7.12 17.53
N GLY A 192 -21.64 -8.37 17.95
CA GLY A 192 -20.35 -9.02 17.69
C GLY A 192 -20.06 -9.17 16.21
N ALA A 193 -21.03 -9.70 15.44
CA ALA A 193 -20.90 -9.86 13.99
C ALA A 193 -20.76 -8.52 13.25
N TYR A 194 -21.46 -7.48 13.70
CA TYR A 194 -21.33 -6.12 13.17
C TYR A 194 -19.94 -5.53 13.48
N ARG A 195 -19.43 -5.73 14.70
CA ARG A 195 -18.11 -5.27 15.12
C ARG A 195 -17.00 -5.97 14.31
N ASP A 196 -17.13 -7.26 14.05
CA ASP A 196 -16.20 -8.02 13.22
C ASP A 196 -16.22 -7.54 11.76
N LEU A 197 -17.40 -7.25 11.22
CA LEU A 197 -17.55 -6.66 9.88
C LEU A 197 -16.88 -5.28 9.82
N HIS A 198 -17.10 -4.44 10.85
CA HIS A 198 -16.53 -3.10 10.94
C HIS A 198 -15.00 -3.15 11.11
N ALA A 199 -14.48 -4.07 11.91
CA ALA A 199 -13.04 -4.28 12.09
C ALA A 199 -12.36 -4.75 10.81
N VAL A 200 -13.01 -5.62 10.03
CA VAL A 200 -12.52 -6.04 8.70
C VAL A 200 -12.55 -4.88 7.70
N TYR A 201 -13.56 -4.01 7.78
CA TYR A 201 -13.68 -2.83 6.92
C TYR A 201 -12.66 -1.75 7.30
N ASP A 202 -12.54 -1.40 8.58
CA ASP A 202 -11.57 -0.43 9.11
C ASP A 202 -10.13 -0.91 8.98
N GLY A 203 -9.87 -2.19 9.20
CA GLY A 203 -8.55 -2.78 8.98
C GLY A 203 -8.09 -2.74 7.53
N LYS A 204 -9.03 -2.52 6.57
CA LYS A 204 -8.72 -2.31 5.14
C LYS A 204 -8.63 -0.86 4.73
N LEU A 205 -9.26 0.04 5.47
CA LEU A 205 -9.10 1.49 5.29
C LEU A 205 -7.79 2.00 5.89
N LYS A 206 -7.23 1.27 6.88
CA LYS A 206 -5.95 1.61 7.54
C LYS A 206 -4.73 0.89 6.94
N ARG A 207 -4.93 0.04 5.94
CA ARG A 207 -3.89 -0.62 5.16
C ARG A 207 -4.00 -0.15 3.72
#